data_6573bf4c269485e5139a693f062cde07
#
_entry.id   6573bf4c269485e5139a693f062cde07
#
_cell.length_a   1.000
_cell.length_b   1.000
_cell.length_c   1.000
_cell.angle_alpha   90.00
_cell.angle_beta   90.00
_cell.angle_gamma   90.00
#
_symmetry.space_group_name_H-M   'P 1'
#
loop_
_entity.id
_entity.type
_entity.pdbx_description
1 polymer ?
#
loop_
_entity_poly.entity_id
_entity_poly.type
_entity_poly.pdbx_seq_one_letter_code
_entity_poly.pdbx_strand_id
1 'polypeptide(L)' 'MITEGDVVVLTKVLPEHTLKEGDVGAVVHVYQDGAFEVEFVTAEGNTIAVLTLGGKDIRPFAGSEILHARAVPSG' A
#
# COMPACT_ATOMS: atom_id res chain seq x y z
N MET A 1 -11.91 10.59 2.02
CA MET A 1 -12.28 9.18 2.32
C MET A 1 -11.59 8.25 1.33
N ILE A 2 -11.01 7.17 1.84
CA ILE A 2 -10.33 6.19 0.99
C ILE A 2 -11.36 5.23 0.41
N THR A 3 -11.30 5.04 -0.90
CA THR A 3 -12.23 4.15 -1.60
C THR A 3 -11.46 3.16 -2.49
N GLU A 4 -12.19 2.17 -3.01
CA GLU A 4 -11.64 1.18 -3.93
C GLU A 4 -11.02 1.86 -5.15
N GLY A 5 -9.82 1.44 -5.52
CA GLY A 5 -9.08 2.03 -6.62
C GLY A 5 -8.13 3.15 -6.20
N ASP A 6 -8.26 3.65 -4.99
CA ASP A 6 -7.40 4.74 -4.53
C ASP A 6 -5.97 4.25 -4.31
N VAL A 7 -5.02 5.15 -4.58
CA VAL A 7 -3.62 4.95 -4.28
C VAL A 7 -3.36 5.42 -2.85
N VAL A 8 -2.70 4.59 -2.06
CA VAL A 8 -2.42 4.89 -0.65
C VAL A 8 -0.95 4.65 -0.34
N VAL A 9 -0.50 5.25 0.76
CA VAL A 9 0.88 5.17 1.22
C VAL A 9 0.90 4.46 2.56
N LEU A 10 1.79 3.47 2.69
CA LEU A 10 1.96 2.73 3.93
C LEU A 10 2.62 3.62 4.97
N THR A 11 2.07 3.65 6.19
CA THR A 11 2.57 4.52 7.26
C THR A 11 3.47 3.81 8.26
N LYS A 12 3.74 2.52 8.03
CA LYS A 12 4.57 1.73 8.96
C LYS A 12 5.38 0.69 8.20
N VAL A 13 6.37 0.14 8.88
CA VAL A 13 7.21 -0.92 8.33
C VAL A 13 6.53 -2.26 8.56
N LEU A 14 6.50 -3.10 7.52
CA LEU A 14 5.99 -4.47 7.59
C LEU A 14 7.10 -5.42 7.11
N PRO A 15 8.06 -5.74 8.00
CA PRO A 15 9.26 -6.49 7.57
C PRO A 15 8.94 -7.90 7.08
N GLU A 16 7.91 -8.54 7.60
CA GLU A 16 7.53 -9.90 7.15
C GLU A 16 7.06 -9.91 5.70
N HIS A 17 6.73 -8.74 5.14
CA HIS A 17 6.29 -8.62 3.75
C HIS A 17 7.29 -7.83 2.92
N THR A 18 8.45 -7.49 3.45
CA THR A 18 9.47 -6.64 2.82
C THR A 18 8.95 -5.26 2.44
N LEU A 19 7.94 -4.77 3.18
CA LEU A 19 7.33 -3.46 2.95
C LEU A 19 7.85 -2.45 3.95
N LYS A 20 7.97 -1.21 3.51
CA LYS A 20 8.49 -0.11 4.31
C LYS A 20 7.52 1.05 4.32
N GLU A 21 7.64 1.89 5.33
CA GLU A 21 6.93 3.16 5.38
C GLU A 21 7.22 3.94 4.10
N GLY A 22 6.18 4.50 3.50
CA GLY A 22 6.30 5.22 2.24
C GLY A 22 6.02 4.38 1.00
N ASP A 23 5.94 3.06 1.13
CA ASP A 23 5.58 2.23 -0.01
C ASP A 23 4.15 2.50 -0.42
N VAL A 24 3.91 2.50 -1.72
CA VAL A 24 2.64 2.87 -2.32
C VAL A 24 1.90 1.61 -2.76
N GLY A 25 0.62 1.54 -2.42
CA GLY A 25 -0.24 0.45 -2.83
C GLY A 25 -1.56 0.97 -3.37
N ALA A 26 -2.39 0.05 -3.85
CA ALA A 26 -3.71 0.37 -4.36
C ALA A 26 -4.78 -0.37 -3.56
N VAL A 27 -5.85 0.32 -3.22
CA VAL A 27 -6.98 -0.28 -2.51
C VAL A 27 -7.78 -1.11 -3.49
N VAL A 28 -7.87 -2.42 -3.23
CA VAL A 28 -8.62 -3.33 -4.09
C VAL A 28 -9.99 -3.70 -3.50
N HIS A 29 -10.19 -3.43 -2.22
CA HIS A 29 -11.48 -3.65 -1.57
C HIS A 29 -11.57 -2.85 -0.28
N VAL A 30 -12.77 -2.38 0.04
CA VAL A 30 -13.06 -1.70 1.31
C VAL A 30 -14.08 -2.56 2.05
N TYR A 31 -13.70 -3.00 3.25
CA TYR A 31 -14.56 -3.83 4.09
C TYR A 31 -15.55 -2.96 4.88
N GLN A 32 -16.68 -3.55 5.27
CA GLN A 32 -17.71 -2.81 6.00
C GLN A 32 -17.25 -2.31 7.36
N ASP A 33 -16.28 -2.99 7.97
CA ASP A 33 -15.75 -2.59 9.27
C ASP A 33 -14.71 -1.48 9.20
N GLY A 34 -14.45 -0.96 8.00
CA GLY A 34 -13.50 0.12 7.79
C GLY A 34 -12.09 -0.33 7.49
N ALA A 35 -11.84 -1.63 7.38
CA ALA A 35 -10.55 -2.13 6.94
C ALA A 35 -10.45 -2.06 5.42
N PHE A 36 -9.22 -2.11 4.92
CA PHE A 36 -8.94 -2.00 3.49
C PHE A 36 -8.08 -3.17 3.06
N GLU A 37 -8.39 -3.72 1.88
CA GLU A 37 -7.49 -4.68 1.24
C GLU A 37 -6.62 -3.90 0.28
N VAL A 38 -5.30 -3.97 0.47
CA VAL A 38 -4.34 -3.16 -0.28
C VAL A 38 -3.34 -4.06 -0.97
N GLU A 39 -3.15 -3.83 -2.27
CA GLU A 39 -2.20 -4.59 -3.08
C GLU A 39 -0.95 -3.75 -3.33
N PHE A 40 0.22 -4.35 -3.09
CA PHE A 40 1.52 -3.75 -3.37
C PHE A 40 2.17 -4.54 -4.50
N VAL A 41 2.54 -3.84 -5.57
CA VAL A 41 3.09 -4.48 -6.78
C VAL A 41 4.36 -3.77 -7.22
N THR A 42 5.21 -4.50 -7.95
CA THR A 42 6.37 -3.90 -8.62
C THR A 42 5.93 -3.25 -9.92
N ALA A 43 6.83 -2.46 -10.51
CA ALA A 43 6.57 -1.83 -11.80
C ALA A 43 6.31 -2.85 -12.91
N GLU A 44 6.83 -4.07 -12.76
CA GLU A 44 6.60 -5.16 -13.73
C GLU A 44 5.25 -5.84 -13.53
N GLY A 45 4.51 -5.45 -12.48
CA GLY A 45 3.21 -6.05 -12.19
C GLY A 45 3.27 -7.26 -11.27
N ASN A 46 4.43 -7.56 -10.70
CA ASN A 46 4.54 -8.68 -9.75
C ASN A 46 3.96 -8.26 -8.40
N THR A 47 3.02 -9.04 -7.89
CA THR A 47 2.42 -8.78 -6.58
C THR A 47 3.43 -9.11 -5.48
N ILE A 48 3.71 -8.11 -4.65
CA ILE A 48 4.55 -8.29 -3.46
C ILE A 48 3.71 -8.81 -2.31
N ALA A 49 2.55 -8.20 -2.10
CA ALA A 49 1.64 -8.61 -1.03
C ALA A 49 0.26 -8.03 -1.28
N VAL A 50 -0.76 -8.73 -0.79
CA VAL A 50 -2.13 -8.21 -0.67
C VAL A 50 -2.49 -8.33 0.79
N LEU A 51 -2.73 -7.21 1.46
CA LEU A 51 -2.86 -7.18 2.91
C LEU A 51 -4.13 -6.48 3.34
N THR A 52 -4.71 -6.96 4.45
CA THR A 52 -5.82 -6.28 5.11
C THR A 52 -5.23 -5.29 6.11
N LEU A 53 -5.46 -4.00 5.91
CA LEU A 53 -4.89 -2.93 6.72
C LEU A 53 -5.97 -2.03 7.28
N GLY A 54 -5.72 -1.48 8.46
CA GLY A 54 -6.60 -0.49 9.07
C GLY A 54 -6.32 0.91 8.55
N GLY A 55 -7.24 1.83 8.81
CA GLY A 55 -7.10 3.20 8.35
C GLY A 55 -5.89 3.93 8.93
N LYS A 56 -5.37 3.47 10.08
CA LYS A 56 -4.17 4.06 10.68
C LYS A 56 -2.87 3.58 10.02
N ASP A 57 -2.94 2.51 9.24
CA ASP A 57 -1.76 1.91 8.62
C ASP A 57 -1.46 2.48 7.25
N ILE A 58 -2.39 3.22 6.68
CA ILE A 58 -2.28 3.81 5.36
C ILE A 58 -2.79 5.25 5.40
N ARG A 59 -2.35 6.03 4.41
CA ARG A 59 -2.89 7.37 4.19
C ARG A 59 -3.04 7.61 2.70
N PRO A 60 -3.91 8.55 2.30
CA PRO A 60 -4.02 8.89 0.88
C PRO A 60 -2.68 9.40 0.34
N PHE A 61 -2.42 9.11 -0.93
CA PHE A 61 -1.27 9.67 -1.63
C PHE A 61 -1.63 11.11 -1.99
N ALA A 62 -0.92 12.08 -1.38
CA ALA A 62 -1.26 13.49 -1.54
C ALA A 62 -0.78 14.02 -2.89
N GLY A 63 -1.54 14.95 -3.48
CA GLY A 63 -1.20 15.51 -4.79
C GLY A 63 0.12 16.27 -4.83
N SER A 64 0.63 16.69 -3.68
CA SER A 64 1.92 17.39 -3.60
C SER A 64 3.10 16.45 -3.41
N GLU A 65 2.86 15.15 -3.34
CA GLU A 65 3.92 14.16 -3.10
C GLU A 65 4.49 13.60 -4.38
N ILE A 66 5.76 13.21 -4.32
CA ILE A 66 6.45 12.55 -5.42
C ILE A 66 6.56 11.06 -5.09
N LEU A 67 6.21 10.22 -6.06
CA LEU A 67 6.44 8.78 -5.93
C LEU A 67 7.93 8.50 -5.81
N HIS A 68 8.29 7.63 -4.87
CA HIS A 68 9.67 7.26 -4.64
C HIS A 68 9.87 5.78 -4.95
N ALA A 69 10.88 5.47 -5.75
CA ALA A 69 11.16 4.11 -6.18
C ALA A 69 12.27 3.49 -5.33
N ARG A 70 12.10 2.20 -5.03
CA ARG A 70 13.14 1.40 -4.40
C ARG A 70 13.07 -0.03 -4.90
N ALA A 71 14.18 -0.72 -4.84
CA ALA A 71 14.21 -2.14 -5.19
C ALA A 71 13.63 -2.97 -4.05
N VAL A 72 12.90 -4.02 -4.42
CA VAL A 72 12.41 -5.00 -3.45
C VAL A 72 13.40 -6.15 -3.41
N PRO A 73 13.85 -6.58 -2.23
CA PRO A 73 14.78 -7.72 -2.15
C PRO A 73 14.16 -8.94 -2.80
N SER A 74 14.93 -9.62 -3.63
CA SER A 74 14.53 -10.88 -4.21
C SER A 74 14.91 -11.98 -3.22
N GLY A 75 13.97 -12.83 -2.96
CA GLY A 75 14.25 -13.75 -1.94
C GLY A 75 13.87 -15.00 -1.83
#